data_d8d7444c395d3a5c5a6c9e5b2e418124
#
_entry.id   d8d7444c395d3a5c5a6c9e5b2e418124
#
_cell.length_a   1.000
_cell.length_b   1.000
_cell.length_c   1.000
_cell.angle_alpha   90.00
_cell.angle_beta   90.00
_cell.angle_gamma   90.00
#
_symmetry.space_group_name_H-M   'P 1'
#
loop_
_entity.id
_entity.type
_entity.pdbx_description
1 polymer ?
#
loop_
_entity_poly.entity_id
_entity_poly.type
_entity_poly.pdbx_seq_one_letter_code
_entity_poly.pdbx_strand_id
1 'polypeptide(L)'
;MTVLNAVMADFSYANHAHEEYALGVTLEGLQDFSFNGCRFRSRPGNIIFFNPGDVHNGHPGNSDALKYTMFYVDPSDFQLLLASAATVENVELQNHETNFSDAVLSSMILRLTHLVSNNQLSALESEQCLYEIAKRLTQRMGIFYPDSWKGDRDSLLLKARDFIHDNIVEDISIDDLSQVANISKFHFIRLFRSQFGLTPHQYILNHRINRVREALKAGGLPTDIAQQFGFFDVSHMNRHFKRSYGITPRQYQYQLNK
;
A
#
# COMPACT_ATOMS: atom_id res chain seq x y z
N MET A 1 -4.80 -0.96 11.71
CA MET A 1 -3.86 0.14 11.39
C MET A 1 -2.43 -0.25 11.72
N THR A 2 -1.45 0.11 10.89
CA THR A 2 -0.01 -0.17 11.10
C THR A 2 0.80 1.09 10.79
N VAL A 3 1.84 1.38 11.60
CA VAL A 3 2.75 2.51 11.40
C VAL A 3 4.13 2.00 10.98
N LEU A 4 4.72 2.64 9.97
CA LEU A 4 6.09 2.42 9.51
C LEU A 4 6.86 3.73 9.65
N ASN A 5 7.94 3.72 10.46
CA ASN A 5 8.93 4.78 10.49
C ASN A 5 10.17 4.29 9.75
N ALA A 6 10.56 4.99 8.69
CA ALA A 6 11.65 4.56 7.82
C ALA A 6 12.73 5.63 7.69
N VAL A 7 13.97 5.16 7.63
CA VAL A 7 15.16 5.96 7.30
C VAL A 7 15.85 5.28 6.12
N MET A 8 16.03 6.00 5.03
CA MET A 8 16.61 5.48 3.80
C MET A 8 17.78 6.36 3.36
N ALA A 9 18.92 5.74 3.09
CA ALA A 9 20.09 6.42 2.49
C ALA A 9 20.31 5.93 1.04
N ASP A 10 20.53 4.62 0.84
CA ASP A 10 20.93 4.04 -0.45
C ASP A 10 19.95 2.95 -0.94
N PHE A 11 18.67 3.08 -0.61
CA PHE A 11 17.67 2.09 -0.95
C PHE A 11 16.59 2.67 -1.87
N SER A 12 16.12 1.87 -2.82
CA SER A 12 14.99 2.18 -3.69
C SER A 12 13.93 1.11 -3.62
N TYR A 13 12.68 1.53 -3.50
CA TYR A 13 11.52 0.65 -3.62
C TYR A 13 11.29 0.28 -5.09
N ALA A 14 11.10 -1.00 -5.36
CA ALA A 14 10.58 -1.44 -6.65
C ALA A 14 9.10 -1.03 -6.78
N ASN A 15 8.55 -1.12 -8.01
CA ASN A 15 7.11 -0.97 -8.19
C ASN A 15 6.36 -2.01 -7.36
N HIS A 16 5.46 -1.53 -6.51
CA HIS A 16 4.61 -2.33 -5.62
C HIS A 16 3.30 -1.59 -5.35
N ALA A 17 2.34 -2.26 -4.76
CA ALA A 17 1.09 -1.69 -4.29
C ALA A 17 0.74 -2.26 -2.91
N HIS A 18 -0.01 -1.51 -2.12
CA HIS A 18 -0.55 -1.95 -0.84
C HIS A 18 -2.03 -2.28 -0.98
N GLU A 19 -2.52 -3.20 -0.16
CA GLU A 19 -3.97 -3.53 -0.08
C GLU A 19 -4.72 -2.56 0.82
N GLU A 20 -3.98 -1.71 1.56
CA GLU A 20 -4.52 -0.67 2.44
C GLU A 20 -4.37 0.72 1.83
N TYR A 21 -5.09 1.66 2.40
CA TYR A 21 -4.76 3.08 2.26
C TYR A 21 -3.40 3.34 2.91
N ALA A 22 -2.50 3.98 2.18
CA ALA A 22 -1.18 4.36 2.68
C ALA A 22 -1.08 5.89 2.75
N LEU A 23 -0.92 6.42 3.95
CA LEU A 23 -0.86 7.86 4.20
C LEU A 23 0.38 8.18 5.03
N GLY A 24 1.23 9.07 4.54
CA GLY A 24 2.48 9.37 5.22
C GLY A 24 2.95 10.80 5.06
N VAL A 25 3.98 11.14 5.83
CA VAL A 25 4.61 12.46 5.83
C VAL A 25 6.12 12.29 5.65
N THR A 26 6.68 13.02 4.70
CA THR A 26 8.14 13.17 4.59
C THR A 26 8.64 14.06 5.73
N LEU A 27 9.62 13.58 6.50
CA LEU A 27 10.15 14.27 7.69
C LEU A 27 11.45 15.00 7.40
N GLU A 28 12.39 14.33 6.74
CA GLU A 28 13.71 14.86 6.38
C GLU A 28 14.11 14.35 4.99
N GLY A 29 14.94 15.11 4.29
CA GLY A 29 15.40 14.77 2.95
C GLY A 29 14.35 14.99 1.86
N LEU A 30 14.54 14.37 0.72
CA LEU A 30 13.62 14.39 -0.43
C LEU A 30 13.20 12.98 -0.77
N GLN A 31 11.91 12.77 -1.04
CA GLN A 31 11.40 11.48 -1.51
C GLN A 31 10.91 11.62 -2.95
N ASP A 32 11.62 11.00 -3.88
CA ASP A 32 11.20 10.90 -5.27
C ASP A 32 10.47 9.58 -5.48
N PHE A 33 9.34 9.62 -6.19
CA PHE A 33 8.56 8.43 -6.51
C PHE A 33 7.82 8.60 -7.84
N SER A 34 7.42 7.48 -8.43
CA SER A 34 6.61 7.44 -9.64
C SER A 34 5.26 6.81 -9.36
N PHE A 35 4.20 7.42 -9.87
CA PHE A 35 2.82 6.95 -9.78
C PHE A 35 2.09 7.32 -11.07
N ASN A 36 1.33 6.39 -11.66
CA ASN A 36 0.57 6.60 -12.90
C ASN A 36 1.36 7.26 -14.04
N GLY A 37 2.64 6.86 -14.20
CA GLY A 37 3.52 7.40 -15.24
C GLY A 37 4.10 8.78 -14.94
N CYS A 38 3.68 9.44 -13.87
CA CYS A 38 4.19 10.74 -13.43
C CYS A 38 5.27 10.57 -12.37
N ARG A 39 6.22 11.52 -12.30
CA ARG A 39 7.22 11.60 -11.25
C ARG A 39 6.85 12.69 -10.26
N PHE A 40 6.98 12.36 -8.98
CA PHE A 40 6.68 13.24 -7.87
C PHE A 40 7.92 13.41 -6.98
N ARG A 41 8.01 14.57 -6.34
CA ARG A 41 9.03 14.88 -5.33
C ARG A 41 8.34 15.37 -4.07
N SER A 42 8.40 14.59 -3.01
CA SER A 42 7.89 14.96 -1.70
C SER A 42 8.99 15.61 -0.88
N ARG A 43 8.67 16.73 -0.25
CA ARG A 43 9.56 17.51 0.63
C ARG A 43 9.13 17.36 2.09
N PRO A 44 9.98 17.71 3.06
CA PRO A 44 9.58 17.71 4.46
C PRO A 44 8.27 18.46 4.69
N GLY A 45 7.35 17.84 5.41
CA GLY A 45 5.99 18.32 5.67
C GLY A 45 4.95 17.96 4.60
N ASN A 46 5.36 17.51 3.40
CA ASN A 46 4.43 17.04 2.40
C ASN A 46 3.84 15.68 2.80
N ILE A 47 2.60 15.50 2.41
CA ILE A 47 1.84 14.27 2.58
C ILE A 47 1.90 13.47 1.29
N ILE A 48 2.11 12.17 1.41
CA ILE A 48 1.97 11.20 0.34
C ILE A 48 0.75 10.33 0.66
N PHE A 49 -0.14 10.16 -0.30
CA PHE A 49 -1.36 9.36 -0.14
C PHE A 49 -1.56 8.42 -1.33
N PHE A 50 -1.68 7.12 -1.04
CA PHE A 50 -2.02 6.08 -2.01
C PHE A 50 -3.30 5.37 -1.60
N ASN A 51 -4.17 5.13 -2.58
CA ASN A 51 -5.32 4.25 -2.40
C ASN A 51 -4.89 2.77 -2.45
N PRO A 52 -5.73 1.85 -1.98
CA PRO A 52 -5.52 0.43 -2.18
C PRO A 52 -5.30 0.09 -3.66
N GLY A 53 -4.23 -0.65 -3.95
CA GLY A 53 -3.88 -1.05 -5.30
C GLY A 53 -3.10 -0.02 -6.12
N ASP A 54 -2.85 1.20 -5.63
CA ASP A 54 -2.05 2.22 -6.31
C ASP A 54 -0.59 1.76 -6.44
N VAL A 55 -0.18 1.48 -7.69
CA VAL A 55 1.19 1.02 -7.99
C VAL A 55 2.15 2.19 -8.00
N HIS A 56 3.15 2.13 -7.13
CA HIS A 56 4.17 3.16 -6.99
C HIS A 56 5.55 2.57 -6.68
N ASN A 57 6.57 3.39 -6.78
CA ASN A 57 7.92 3.11 -6.31
C ASN A 57 8.39 4.25 -5.41
N GLY A 58 9.67 4.28 -5.04
CA GLY A 58 10.23 5.40 -4.27
C GLY A 58 11.71 5.26 -4.00
N HIS A 59 12.40 6.38 -3.91
CA HIS A 59 13.82 6.45 -3.57
C HIS A 59 14.17 7.83 -2.96
N PRO A 60 15.31 7.95 -2.25
CA PRO A 60 15.84 9.25 -1.86
C PRO A 60 16.07 10.13 -3.08
N GLY A 61 15.63 11.38 -3.03
CA GLY A 61 15.75 12.34 -4.15
C GLY A 61 17.09 13.08 -4.18
N ASN A 62 17.92 12.91 -3.15
CA ASN A 62 19.27 13.46 -3.03
C ASN A 62 20.15 12.54 -2.17
N SER A 63 21.38 12.96 -1.88
CA SER A 63 22.33 12.21 -1.04
C SER A 63 22.01 12.23 0.46
N ASP A 64 21.08 13.08 0.89
CA ASP A 64 20.71 13.16 2.30
C ASP A 64 19.81 11.98 2.69
N ALA A 65 19.92 11.55 3.93
CA ALA A 65 19.06 10.49 4.43
C ALA A 65 17.58 10.94 4.40
N LEU A 66 16.76 10.19 3.68
CA LEU A 66 15.33 10.37 3.67
C LEU A 66 14.73 9.78 4.94
N LYS A 67 13.98 10.58 5.71
CA LYS A 67 13.14 10.10 6.81
C LYS A 67 11.68 10.37 6.52
N TYR A 68 10.84 9.40 6.74
CA TYR A 68 9.40 9.55 6.60
C TYR A 68 8.66 8.60 7.54
N THR A 69 7.42 8.93 7.84
CA THR A 69 6.48 8.04 8.50
C THR A 69 5.32 7.73 7.58
N MET A 70 4.84 6.50 7.62
CA MET A 70 3.70 6.04 6.84
C MET A 70 2.77 5.25 7.76
N PHE A 71 1.47 5.48 7.69
CA PHE A 71 0.51 4.59 8.31
C PHE A 71 -0.39 3.94 7.25
N TYR A 72 -0.75 2.71 7.53
CA TYR A 72 -1.56 1.87 6.67
C TYR A 72 -2.87 1.56 7.38
N VAL A 73 -3.99 1.80 6.71
CA VAL A 73 -5.34 1.59 7.23
C VAL A 73 -6.08 0.63 6.32
N ASP A 74 -6.71 -0.37 6.93
CA ASP A 74 -7.55 -1.31 6.20
C ASP A 74 -8.71 -0.58 5.51
N PRO A 75 -9.02 -0.92 4.24
CA PRO A 75 -10.13 -0.29 3.52
C PRO A 75 -11.47 -0.39 4.24
N SER A 76 -11.78 -1.52 4.87
CA SER A 76 -13.04 -1.71 5.60
C SER A 76 -13.18 -0.75 6.78
N ASP A 77 -12.09 -0.59 7.56
CA ASP A 77 -12.07 0.32 8.70
C ASP A 77 -12.16 1.78 8.24
N PHE A 78 -11.41 2.14 7.20
CA PHE A 78 -11.33 3.52 6.74
C PHE A 78 -12.58 3.97 5.99
N GLN A 79 -13.23 3.10 5.21
CA GLN A 79 -14.47 3.40 4.52
C GLN A 79 -15.62 3.72 5.48
N LEU A 80 -15.70 3.03 6.62
CA LEU A 80 -16.69 3.34 7.65
C LEU A 80 -16.49 4.75 8.21
N LEU A 81 -15.24 5.15 8.45
CA LEU A 81 -14.92 6.49 8.93
C LEU A 81 -15.17 7.57 7.85
N LEU A 82 -14.86 7.29 6.60
CA LEU A 82 -15.14 8.17 5.47
C LEU A 82 -16.65 8.38 5.30
N ALA A 83 -17.43 7.30 5.33
CA ALA A 83 -18.89 7.33 5.23
C ALA A 83 -19.50 8.15 6.36
N SER A 84 -19.04 7.95 7.60
CA SER A 84 -19.45 8.72 8.77
C SER A 84 -19.10 10.22 8.63
N ALA A 85 -17.89 10.53 8.15
CA ALA A 85 -17.43 11.90 7.95
C ALA A 85 -18.17 12.63 6.81
N ALA A 86 -18.56 11.89 5.78
CA ALA A 86 -19.30 12.39 4.62
C ALA A 86 -20.82 12.39 4.81
N THR A 87 -21.34 11.73 5.85
CA THR A 87 -22.78 11.49 6.10
C THR A 87 -23.47 10.72 4.97
N VAL A 88 -22.77 9.83 4.30
CA VAL A 88 -23.27 9.05 3.16
C VAL A 88 -22.65 7.66 3.17
N GLU A 89 -23.41 6.62 2.77
CA GLU A 89 -22.93 5.25 2.63
C GLU A 89 -22.13 5.03 1.32
N ASN A 90 -21.25 4.04 1.32
CA ASN A 90 -20.48 3.60 0.15
C ASN A 90 -19.68 4.72 -0.55
N VAL A 91 -18.84 5.41 0.20
CA VAL A 91 -17.98 6.47 -0.33
C VAL A 91 -16.53 6.03 -0.44
N GLU A 92 -15.86 6.51 -1.48
CA GLU A 92 -14.40 6.46 -1.61
C GLU A 92 -13.85 7.88 -1.73
N LEU A 93 -12.60 8.07 -1.34
CA LEU A 93 -11.92 9.34 -1.57
C LEU A 93 -11.64 9.53 -3.05
N GLN A 94 -12.01 10.68 -3.60
CA GLN A 94 -11.62 11.08 -4.93
C GLN A 94 -10.19 11.63 -4.87
N ASN A 95 -9.19 10.73 -4.87
CA ASN A 95 -7.80 11.13 -4.76
C ASN A 95 -7.28 11.64 -6.11
N HIS A 96 -7.15 12.96 -6.23
CA HIS A 96 -6.52 13.64 -7.37
C HIS A 96 -5.08 14.09 -7.07
N GLU A 97 -4.65 14.05 -5.82
CA GLU A 97 -3.34 14.56 -5.38
C GLU A 97 -2.62 13.53 -4.52
N THR A 98 -1.70 12.77 -5.13
CA THR A 98 -0.89 11.78 -4.40
C THR A 98 0.20 12.42 -3.52
N ASN A 99 0.61 13.64 -3.84
CA ASN A 99 1.64 14.39 -3.09
C ASN A 99 1.20 15.84 -2.93
N PHE A 100 0.94 16.24 -1.70
CA PHE A 100 0.39 17.57 -1.41
C PHE A 100 0.86 18.12 -0.05
N SER A 101 0.63 19.41 0.17
CA SER A 101 0.91 20.08 1.44
C SER A 101 -0.39 20.42 2.16
N ASP A 102 -0.51 20.00 3.41
CA ASP A 102 -1.56 20.40 4.36
C ASP A 102 -1.00 20.30 5.78
N ALA A 103 -0.62 21.43 6.35
CA ALA A 103 0.05 21.50 7.65
C ALA A 103 -0.81 20.92 8.80
N VAL A 104 -2.14 21.10 8.73
CA VAL A 104 -3.06 20.57 9.75
C VAL A 104 -3.11 19.05 9.66
N LEU A 105 -3.33 18.50 8.45
CA LEU A 105 -3.37 17.06 8.24
C LEU A 105 -2.02 16.40 8.53
N SER A 106 -0.91 17.02 8.12
CA SER A 106 0.44 16.54 8.46
C SER A 106 0.63 16.44 9.98
N SER A 107 0.23 17.48 10.74
CA SER A 107 0.29 17.45 12.21
C SER A 107 -0.58 16.35 12.82
N MET A 108 -1.79 16.11 12.29
CA MET A 108 -2.67 15.03 12.74
C MET A 108 -2.03 13.66 12.51
N ILE A 109 -1.47 13.43 11.31
CA ILE A 109 -0.77 12.19 10.95
C ILE A 109 0.41 11.95 11.89
N LEU A 110 1.27 12.96 12.06
CA LEU A 110 2.45 12.85 12.93
C LEU A 110 2.07 12.58 14.39
N ARG A 111 1.02 13.23 14.89
CA ARG A 111 0.51 12.96 16.23
C ARG A 111 0.03 11.52 16.37
N LEU A 112 -0.80 11.05 15.43
CA LEU A 112 -1.31 9.67 15.44
C LEU A 112 -0.18 8.66 15.39
N THR A 113 0.77 8.82 14.44
CA THR A 113 1.90 7.90 14.29
C THR A 113 2.81 7.87 15.52
N HIS A 114 3.03 9.02 16.16
CA HIS A 114 3.78 9.10 17.41
C HIS A 114 3.09 8.35 18.56
N LEU A 115 1.79 8.59 18.75
CA LEU A 115 1.03 7.96 19.83
C LEU A 115 0.90 6.45 19.65
N VAL A 116 0.67 5.98 18.40
CA VAL A 116 0.65 4.55 18.08
C VAL A 116 2.01 3.89 18.33
N SER A 117 3.10 4.52 17.86
CA SER A 117 4.46 3.97 18.03
C SER A 117 4.90 3.85 19.50
N ASN A 118 4.28 4.61 20.40
CA ASN A 118 4.58 4.61 21.83
C ASN A 118 3.55 3.86 22.68
N ASN A 119 2.59 3.15 22.06
CA ASN A 119 1.48 2.46 22.76
C ASN A 119 0.71 3.39 23.73
N GLN A 120 0.53 4.66 23.35
CA GLN A 120 -0.10 5.69 24.17
C GLN A 120 -1.56 5.96 23.81
N LEU A 121 -2.15 5.19 22.91
CA LEU A 121 -3.54 5.34 22.48
C LEU A 121 -4.43 4.20 22.98
N SER A 122 -5.57 4.56 23.54
CA SER A 122 -6.70 3.64 23.63
C SER A 122 -7.32 3.40 22.25
N ALA A 123 -8.09 2.31 22.10
CA ALA A 123 -8.81 2.03 20.86
C ALA A 123 -9.72 3.21 20.44
N LEU A 124 -10.42 3.81 21.39
CA LEU A 124 -11.33 4.93 21.16
C LEU A 124 -10.59 6.19 20.66
N GLU A 125 -9.46 6.54 21.28
CA GLU A 125 -8.65 7.70 20.85
C GLU A 125 -8.06 7.49 19.46
N SER A 126 -7.65 6.25 19.15
CA SER A 126 -7.18 5.88 17.81
C SER A 126 -8.26 6.08 16.75
N GLU A 127 -9.47 5.59 17.03
CA GLU A 127 -10.63 5.74 16.14
C GLU A 127 -11.01 7.20 15.95
N GLN A 128 -11.03 8.01 17.02
CA GLN A 128 -11.28 9.44 16.94
C GLN A 128 -10.23 10.17 16.09
N CYS A 129 -8.95 9.87 16.27
CA CYS A 129 -7.88 10.48 15.46
C CYS A 129 -8.03 10.11 13.97
N LEU A 130 -8.34 8.85 13.67
CA LEU A 130 -8.58 8.40 12.30
C LEU A 130 -9.82 9.07 11.69
N TYR A 131 -10.90 9.24 12.47
CA TYR A 131 -12.09 9.95 12.02
C TYR A 131 -11.77 11.41 11.63
N GLU A 132 -11.02 12.13 12.44
CA GLU A 132 -10.62 13.52 12.13
C GLU A 132 -9.76 13.61 10.88
N ILE A 133 -8.85 12.64 10.68
CA ILE A 133 -8.05 12.50 9.45
C ILE A 133 -8.97 12.23 8.25
N ALA A 134 -9.89 11.26 8.34
CA ALA A 134 -10.85 10.94 7.30
C ALA A 134 -11.71 12.15 6.93
N LYS A 135 -12.22 12.86 7.92
CA LYS A 135 -13.00 14.10 7.75
C LYS A 135 -12.19 15.19 7.02
N ARG A 136 -10.92 15.39 7.39
CA ARG A 136 -10.05 16.35 6.71
C ARG A 136 -9.78 15.97 5.27
N LEU A 137 -9.55 14.69 5.01
CA LEU A 137 -9.35 14.16 3.65
C LEU A 137 -10.61 14.33 2.78
N THR A 138 -11.79 14.01 3.28
CA THR A 138 -13.06 14.20 2.55
C THR A 138 -13.31 15.67 2.22
N GLN A 139 -13.03 16.59 3.14
CA GLN A 139 -13.15 18.03 2.91
C GLN A 139 -12.19 18.56 1.84
N ARG A 140 -10.98 17.97 1.77
CA ARG A 140 -9.95 18.39 0.82
C ARG A 140 -10.12 17.76 -0.56
N MET A 141 -10.32 16.45 -0.60
CA MET A 141 -10.28 15.67 -1.86
C MET A 141 -11.64 15.46 -2.49
N GLY A 142 -12.72 15.67 -1.74
CA GLY A 142 -14.04 15.28 -2.15
C GLY A 142 -14.29 13.78 -2.00
N ILE A 143 -15.49 13.36 -2.31
CA ILE A 143 -15.96 11.97 -2.22
C ILE A 143 -16.38 11.46 -3.58
N PHE A 144 -16.12 10.18 -3.83
CA PHE A 144 -16.53 9.47 -5.02
C PHE A 144 -17.53 8.37 -4.65
N TYR A 145 -18.53 8.15 -5.52
CA TYR A 145 -19.53 7.09 -5.37
C TYR A 145 -19.19 5.94 -6.32
N PRO A 146 -18.68 4.78 -5.84
CA PRO A 146 -18.23 3.68 -6.70
C PRO A 146 -19.32 3.14 -7.64
N ASP A 147 -20.58 3.17 -7.20
CA ASP A 147 -21.71 2.65 -7.97
C ASP A 147 -22.01 3.46 -9.26
N SER A 148 -21.48 4.68 -9.36
CA SER A 148 -21.63 5.53 -10.55
C SER A 148 -20.53 5.32 -11.59
N TRP A 149 -19.42 4.65 -11.24
CA TRP A 149 -18.26 4.48 -12.11
C TRP A 149 -18.14 3.04 -12.62
N LYS A 150 -18.75 2.76 -13.76
CA LYS A 150 -18.49 1.56 -14.57
C LYS A 150 -17.35 1.87 -15.53
N GLY A 151 -16.12 2.00 -15.02
CA GLY A 151 -14.95 2.01 -15.90
C GLY A 151 -14.82 0.66 -16.59
N ASP A 152 -14.42 0.68 -17.87
CA ASP A 152 -14.16 -0.51 -18.70
C ASP A 152 -12.98 -1.33 -18.15
N ARG A 153 -13.19 -1.99 -17.02
CA ARG A 153 -12.28 -3.04 -16.57
C ARG A 153 -12.60 -4.30 -17.37
N ASP A 154 -11.62 -4.79 -18.11
CA ASP A 154 -11.75 -6.03 -18.84
C ASP A 154 -12.11 -7.19 -17.88
N SER A 155 -13.32 -7.73 -18.03
CA SER A 155 -13.84 -8.78 -17.15
C SER A 155 -13.00 -10.06 -17.20
N LEU A 156 -12.29 -10.31 -18.31
CA LEU A 156 -11.41 -11.47 -18.47
C LEU A 156 -10.14 -11.31 -17.64
N LEU A 157 -9.61 -10.09 -17.57
CA LEU A 157 -8.46 -9.79 -16.70
C LEU A 157 -8.83 -9.82 -15.21
N LEU A 158 -10.08 -9.44 -14.86
CA LEU A 158 -10.59 -9.60 -13.50
C LEU A 158 -10.68 -11.07 -13.09
N LYS A 159 -11.14 -11.97 -13.99
CA LYS A 159 -11.13 -13.42 -13.73
C LYS A 159 -9.72 -13.96 -13.50
N ALA A 160 -8.73 -13.51 -14.29
CA ALA A 160 -7.35 -13.91 -14.09
C ALA A 160 -6.78 -13.39 -12.76
N ARG A 161 -7.16 -12.18 -12.34
CA ARG A 161 -6.82 -11.63 -11.02
C ARG A 161 -7.42 -12.49 -9.90
N ASP A 162 -8.70 -12.81 -9.99
CA ASP A 162 -9.40 -13.61 -8.98
C ASP A 162 -8.78 -15.02 -8.89
N PHE A 163 -8.42 -15.62 -10.04
CA PHE A 163 -7.65 -16.86 -10.08
C PHE A 163 -6.31 -16.75 -9.35
N ILE A 164 -5.57 -15.65 -9.50
CA ILE A 164 -4.33 -15.41 -8.74
C ILE A 164 -4.62 -15.38 -7.24
N HIS A 165 -5.66 -14.70 -6.81
CA HIS A 165 -6.01 -14.57 -5.39
C HIS A 165 -6.37 -15.92 -4.76
N ASP A 166 -7.11 -16.75 -5.49
CA ASP A 166 -7.56 -18.07 -5.03
C ASP A 166 -6.42 -19.09 -4.97
N ASN A 167 -5.39 -18.93 -5.83
CA ASN A 167 -4.30 -19.89 -5.98
C ASN A 167 -2.92 -19.30 -5.58
N ILE A 168 -2.87 -18.29 -4.72
CA ILE A 168 -1.68 -17.48 -4.45
C ILE A 168 -0.46 -18.26 -3.94
N VAL A 169 -0.66 -19.41 -3.31
CA VAL A 169 0.41 -20.27 -2.78
C VAL A 169 0.97 -21.21 -3.86
N GLU A 170 0.22 -21.42 -4.94
CA GLU A 170 0.58 -22.32 -6.03
C GLU A 170 1.56 -21.68 -7.01
N ASP A 171 2.24 -22.51 -7.79
CA ASP A 171 3.12 -22.03 -8.87
C ASP A 171 2.27 -21.69 -10.11
N ILE A 172 1.81 -20.44 -10.16
CA ILE A 172 0.96 -19.94 -11.23
C ILE A 172 1.80 -19.53 -12.43
N SER A 173 1.59 -20.16 -13.57
CA SER A 173 2.26 -19.83 -14.82
C SER A 173 1.48 -18.77 -15.63
N ILE A 174 2.19 -18.12 -16.58
CA ILE A 174 1.54 -17.22 -17.55
C ILE A 174 0.58 -18.00 -18.47
N ASP A 175 0.83 -19.29 -18.69
CA ASP A 175 -0.06 -20.16 -19.45
C ASP A 175 -1.41 -20.30 -18.78
N ASP A 176 -1.42 -20.59 -17.47
CA ASP A 176 -2.65 -20.72 -16.70
C ASP A 176 -3.48 -19.44 -16.77
N LEU A 177 -2.84 -18.29 -16.54
CA LEU A 177 -3.52 -16.99 -16.55
C LEU A 177 -4.05 -16.62 -17.94
N SER A 178 -3.29 -16.92 -19.00
CA SER A 178 -3.71 -16.63 -20.36
C SER A 178 -4.87 -17.52 -20.79
N GLN A 179 -4.92 -18.79 -20.32
CA GLN A 179 -6.05 -19.69 -20.52
C GLN A 179 -7.32 -19.21 -19.78
N VAL A 180 -7.18 -18.83 -18.51
CA VAL A 180 -8.30 -18.26 -17.71
C VAL A 180 -8.88 -17.01 -18.38
N ALA A 181 -8.03 -16.14 -18.92
CA ALA A 181 -8.46 -14.95 -19.64
C ALA A 181 -8.84 -15.21 -21.10
N ASN A 182 -8.61 -16.42 -21.63
CA ASN A 182 -8.85 -16.79 -23.03
C ASN A 182 -8.22 -15.85 -24.05
N ILE A 183 -7.00 -15.41 -23.81
CA ILE A 183 -6.20 -14.54 -24.70
C ILE A 183 -4.77 -15.04 -24.79
N SER A 184 -4.04 -14.63 -25.84
CA SER A 184 -2.63 -15.04 -26.00
C SER A 184 -1.74 -14.46 -24.91
N LYS A 185 -0.67 -15.20 -24.51
CA LYS A 185 0.27 -14.81 -23.45
C LYS A 185 0.79 -13.37 -23.57
N PHE A 186 1.26 -12.99 -24.76
CA PHE A 186 1.81 -11.64 -24.97
C PHE A 186 0.76 -10.54 -24.84
N HIS A 187 -0.44 -10.81 -25.33
CA HIS A 187 -1.55 -9.89 -25.21
C HIS A 187 -2.00 -9.78 -23.75
N PHE A 188 -2.10 -10.92 -23.05
CA PHE A 188 -2.42 -10.97 -21.63
C PHE A 188 -1.45 -10.13 -20.78
N ILE A 189 -0.14 -10.34 -20.91
CA ILE A 189 0.87 -9.61 -20.13
C ILE A 189 0.73 -8.10 -20.35
N ARG A 190 0.54 -7.67 -21.60
CA ARG A 190 0.40 -6.25 -21.94
C ARG A 190 -0.86 -5.65 -21.36
N LEU A 191 -2.02 -6.30 -21.54
CA LEU A 191 -3.30 -5.82 -21.03
C LEU A 191 -3.34 -5.86 -19.50
N PHE A 192 -2.86 -6.93 -18.89
CA PHE A 192 -2.78 -7.06 -17.43
C PHE A 192 -1.95 -5.92 -16.83
N ARG A 193 -0.77 -5.66 -17.39
CA ARG A 193 0.06 -4.53 -16.96
C ARG A 193 -0.61 -3.18 -17.18
N SER A 194 -1.33 -3.00 -18.27
CA SER A 194 -2.07 -1.76 -18.55
C SER A 194 -3.19 -1.53 -17.53
N GLN A 195 -3.90 -2.58 -17.13
CA GLN A 195 -5.04 -2.49 -16.21
C GLN A 195 -4.62 -2.41 -14.74
N PHE A 196 -3.60 -3.21 -14.34
CA PHE A 196 -3.18 -3.36 -12.93
C PHE A 196 -1.84 -2.68 -12.59
N GLY A 197 -1.18 -2.04 -13.55
CA GLY A 197 0.08 -1.32 -13.35
C GLY A 197 1.31 -2.22 -13.14
N LEU A 198 1.12 -3.53 -12.89
CA LEU A 198 2.16 -4.54 -12.67
C LEU A 198 2.07 -5.63 -13.72
N THR A 199 3.21 -6.25 -14.04
CA THR A 199 3.17 -7.52 -14.79
C THR A 199 2.53 -8.62 -13.94
N PRO A 200 1.96 -9.69 -14.54
CA PRO A 200 1.34 -10.78 -13.76
C PRO A 200 2.27 -11.33 -12.67
N HIS A 201 3.53 -11.60 -12.99
CA HIS A 201 4.50 -12.09 -12.01
C HIS A 201 4.75 -11.07 -10.88
N GLN A 202 4.90 -9.77 -11.19
CA GLN A 202 5.04 -8.74 -10.18
C GLN A 202 3.78 -8.63 -9.30
N TYR A 203 2.60 -8.79 -9.89
CA TYR A 203 1.33 -8.78 -9.16
C TYR A 203 1.21 -9.94 -8.18
N ILE A 204 1.50 -11.19 -8.62
CA ILE A 204 1.55 -12.37 -7.75
C ILE A 204 2.51 -12.15 -6.58
N LEU A 205 3.72 -11.70 -6.89
CA LEU A 205 4.76 -11.47 -5.88
C LEU A 205 4.35 -10.37 -4.89
N ASN A 206 3.76 -9.28 -5.38
CA ASN A 206 3.24 -8.20 -4.54
C ASN A 206 2.15 -8.71 -3.60
N HIS A 207 1.20 -9.50 -4.11
CA HIS A 207 0.13 -10.07 -3.30
C HIS A 207 0.68 -11.04 -2.24
N ARG A 208 1.64 -11.93 -2.59
CA ARG A 208 2.34 -12.78 -1.61
C ARG A 208 3.02 -11.97 -0.51
N ILE A 209 3.70 -10.88 -0.85
CA ILE A 209 4.40 -10.02 0.12
C ILE A 209 3.40 -9.30 1.04
N ASN A 210 2.23 -8.89 0.56
CA ASN A 210 1.17 -8.35 1.40
C ASN A 210 0.67 -9.40 2.41
N ARG A 211 0.45 -10.66 1.97
CA ARG A 211 0.09 -11.78 2.88
C ARG A 211 1.18 -12.09 3.91
N VAL A 212 2.45 -12.05 3.49
CA VAL A 212 3.60 -12.16 4.42
C VAL A 212 3.51 -11.09 5.51
N ARG A 213 3.22 -9.85 5.15
CA ARG A 213 3.09 -8.76 6.12
C ARG A 213 2.00 -9.03 7.15
N GLU A 214 0.81 -9.48 6.71
CA GLU A 214 -0.28 -9.82 7.62
C GLU A 214 0.08 -10.99 8.56
N ALA A 215 0.74 -12.02 8.04
CA ALA A 215 1.21 -13.13 8.86
C ALA A 215 2.29 -12.71 9.89
N LEU A 216 3.15 -11.75 9.52
CA LEU A 216 4.12 -11.17 10.45
C LEU A 216 3.44 -10.34 11.55
N LYS A 217 2.38 -9.61 11.24
CA LYS A 217 1.54 -8.91 12.23
C LYS A 217 0.90 -9.89 13.22
N ALA A 218 0.46 -11.05 12.73
CA ALA A 218 -0.10 -12.12 13.57
C ALA A 218 0.96 -12.86 14.41
N GLY A 219 2.25 -12.47 14.34
CA GLY A 219 3.34 -13.05 15.11
C GLY A 219 3.96 -14.32 14.53
N GLY A 220 3.65 -14.66 13.27
CA GLY A 220 4.19 -15.83 12.59
C GLY A 220 5.71 -15.76 12.41
N LEU A 221 6.38 -16.93 12.42
CA LEU A 221 7.82 -17.02 12.22
C LEU A 221 8.17 -16.82 10.74
N PRO A 222 9.17 -16.01 10.38
CA PRO A 222 9.55 -15.75 8.98
C PRO A 222 9.87 -17.02 8.16
N THR A 223 10.38 -18.08 8.81
CA THR A 223 10.65 -19.38 8.18
C THR A 223 9.38 -20.06 7.69
N ASP A 224 8.37 -20.12 8.54
CA ASP A 224 7.10 -20.79 8.27
C ASP A 224 6.28 -19.98 7.24
N ILE A 225 6.30 -18.66 7.39
CA ILE A 225 5.65 -17.70 6.48
C ILE A 225 6.21 -17.83 5.06
N ALA A 226 7.54 -17.94 4.90
CA ALA A 226 8.14 -18.07 3.58
C ALA A 226 7.64 -19.32 2.85
N GLN A 227 7.56 -20.45 3.54
CA GLN A 227 7.03 -21.69 2.98
C GLN A 227 5.52 -21.57 2.69
N GLN A 228 4.76 -21.01 3.64
CA GLN A 228 3.30 -20.86 3.55
C GLN A 228 2.87 -20.06 2.31
N PHE A 229 3.64 -19.02 1.93
CA PHE A 229 3.27 -18.14 0.80
C PHE A 229 4.10 -18.38 -0.47
N GLY A 230 4.64 -19.59 -0.64
CA GLY A 230 5.24 -20.04 -1.90
C GLY A 230 6.56 -19.32 -2.25
N PHE A 231 7.33 -18.89 -1.25
CA PHE A 231 8.71 -18.44 -1.47
C PHE A 231 9.67 -19.63 -1.43
N PHE A 232 10.68 -19.60 -2.31
CA PHE A 232 11.70 -20.63 -2.36
C PHE A 232 12.42 -20.79 -1.02
N ASP A 233 12.78 -19.68 -0.37
CA ASP A 233 13.39 -19.63 0.95
C ASP A 233 13.12 -18.29 1.64
N VAL A 234 13.54 -18.19 2.91
CA VAL A 234 13.43 -16.94 3.71
C VAL A 234 14.23 -15.80 3.09
N SER A 235 15.37 -16.08 2.45
CA SER A 235 16.21 -15.04 1.82
C SER A 235 15.52 -14.43 0.61
N HIS A 236 14.84 -15.26 -0.17
CA HIS A 236 14.00 -14.83 -1.28
C HIS A 236 12.88 -13.93 -0.80
N MET A 237 12.11 -14.37 0.20
CA MET A 237 11.05 -13.58 0.85
C MET A 237 11.61 -12.26 1.40
N ASN A 238 12.70 -12.29 2.18
CA ASN A 238 13.30 -11.10 2.79
C ASN A 238 13.70 -10.05 1.74
N ARG A 239 14.27 -10.49 0.61
CA ARG A 239 14.66 -9.59 -0.49
C ARG A 239 13.45 -8.86 -1.08
N HIS A 240 12.36 -9.58 -1.33
CA HIS A 240 11.15 -9.00 -1.88
C HIS A 240 10.41 -8.15 -0.86
N PHE A 241 10.29 -8.60 0.38
CA PHE A 241 9.69 -7.82 1.46
C PHE A 241 10.44 -6.49 1.67
N LYS A 242 11.77 -6.52 1.73
CA LYS A 242 12.57 -5.30 1.84
C LYS A 242 12.39 -4.36 0.63
N ARG A 243 12.23 -4.92 -0.59
CA ARG A 243 11.97 -4.10 -1.80
C ARG A 243 10.61 -3.41 -1.79
N SER A 244 9.63 -3.96 -1.10
CA SER A 244 8.27 -3.39 -0.99
C SER A 244 8.10 -2.47 0.22
N TYR A 245 8.74 -2.82 1.36
CA TYR A 245 8.53 -2.11 2.63
C TYR A 245 9.78 -1.39 3.17
N GLY A 246 10.93 -1.47 2.50
CA GLY A 246 12.18 -0.80 2.89
C GLY A 246 12.92 -1.42 4.06
N ILE A 247 12.28 -2.29 4.83
CA ILE A 247 12.83 -2.96 6.02
C ILE A 247 12.69 -4.47 5.88
N THR A 248 13.47 -5.22 6.66
CA THR A 248 13.35 -6.67 6.69
C THR A 248 12.13 -7.13 7.48
N PRO A 249 11.59 -8.35 7.26
CA PRO A 249 10.52 -8.92 8.06
C PRO A 249 10.79 -8.86 9.57
N ARG A 250 12.03 -9.14 10.00
CA ARG A 250 12.41 -9.07 11.41
C ARG A 250 12.38 -7.65 11.96
N GLN A 251 12.83 -6.66 11.18
CA GLN A 251 12.74 -5.25 11.58
C GLN A 251 11.28 -4.80 11.66
N TYR A 252 10.44 -5.27 10.73
CA TYR A 252 9.02 -5.00 10.74
C TYR A 252 8.34 -5.54 12.00
N GLN A 253 8.56 -6.82 12.37
CA GLN A 253 8.04 -7.39 13.61
C GLN A 253 8.55 -6.67 14.87
N TYR A 254 9.82 -6.25 14.86
CA TYR A 254 10.37 -5.49 15.99
C TYR A 254 9.68 -4.13 16.19
N GLN A 255 9.27 -3.47 15.10
CA GLN A 255 8.51 -2.21 15.18
C GLN A 255 7.07 -2.41 15.70
N LEU A 256 6.46 -3.56 15.43
CA LEU A 256 5.11 -3.89 15.92
C LEU A 256 5.06 -4.25 17.41
N ASN A 257 6.16 -4.73 17.97
CA ASN A 257 6.27 -5.21 19.36
C ASN A 257 6.88 -4.16 20.30
N LYS A 258 7.07 -2.94 19.84
CA LYS A 258 7.45 -1.79 20.64
C LYS A 258 6.23 -1.05 21.13
#